data_746c2136d20ca329c6c74ab2f42d2f6f
#
_entry.id   746c2136d20ca329c6c74ab2f42d2f6f
#
_cell.length_a   1.000
_cell.length_b   1.000
_cell.length_c   1.000
_cell.angle_alpha   90.00
_cell.angle_beta   90.00
_cell.angle_gamma   90.00
#
_symmetry.space_group_name_H-M   'P 1'
#
loop_
_entity.id
_entity.type
_entity.pdbx_description
1 polymer ?
#
loop_
_entity_poly.entity_id
_entity_poly.type
_entity_poly.pdbx_seq_one_letter_code
_entity_poly.pdbx_strand_id
1 'polypeptide(L)'
;MLYSGWLFAAMSGSILPIMFFWLGPVFDTFTEKSTPDEIADVISDICLIMLGLAVGVFIASFFQNWFLMKASSSISAKIKTKYLKAILNQESAWYDQTNYLEMSSRIAKETDAIADGIGRK
;
A
#
# COMPACT_ATOMS: atom_id res chain seq x y z
N MET A 1 -10.40 -2.01 -8.87
CA MET A 1 -9.01 -1.65 -8.58
C MET A 1 -8.77 -1.26 -7.11
N LEU A 2 -9.66 -0.50 -6.48
CA LEU A 2 -9.51 -0.15 -5.05
C LEU A 2 -9.67 -1.38 -4.14
N TYR A 3 -10.65 -2.23 -4.44
CA TYR A 3 -10.92 -3.47 -3.68
C TYR A 3 -9.76 -4.47 -3.74
N SER A 4 -9.05 -4.56 -4.87
CA SER A 4 -7.88 -5.44 -4.98
C SER A 4 -6.71 -4.95 -4.12
N GLY A 5 -6.49 -3.64 -4.03
CA GLY A 5 -5.49 -3.05 -3.13
C GLY A 5 -5.77 -3.36 -1.65
N TRP A 6 -7.06 -3.29 -1.24
CA TRP A 6 -7.48 -3.61 0.12
C TRP A 6 -7.29 -5.08 0.47
N LEU A 7 -7.57 -5.98 -0.47
CA LEU A 7 -7.34 -7.42 -0.29
C LEU A 7 -5.85 -7.72 -0.07
N PHE A 8 -4.98 -7.16 -0.89
CA PHE A 8 -3.53 -7.32 -0.72
C PHE A 8 -3.01 -6.69 0.59
N ALA A 9 -3.57 -5.56 1.01
CA ALA A 9 -3.22 -4.94 2.29
C ALA A 9 -3.64 -5.83 3.49
N ALA A 10 -4.83 -6.42 3.44
CA ALA A 10 -5.29 -7.35 4.46
C ALA A 10 -4.43 -8.62 4.51
N MET A 11 -4.05 -9.16 3.35
CA MET A 11 -3.13 -10.30 3.28
C MET A 11 -1.76 -9.96 3.86
N SER A 12 -1.18 -8.82 3.51
CA SER A 12 0.10 -8.36 4.07
C SER A 12 0.03 -8.15 5.58
N GLY A 13 -1.07 -7.58 6.09
CA GLY A 13 -1.27 -7.39 7.53
C GLY A 13 -1.43 -8.70 8.32
N SER A 14 -1.97 -9.74 7.70
CA SER A 14 -2.15 -11.05 8.34
C SER A 14 -0.84 -11.83 8.49
N ILE A 15 0.22 -11.45 7.80
CA ILE A 15 1.51 -12.16 7.85
C ILE A 15 2.17 -12.07 9.23
N LEU A 16 2.07 -10.91 9.90
CA LEU A 16 2.61 -10.73 11.25
C LEU A 16 2.00 -11.72 12.27
N PRO A 17 0.67 -11.84 12.42
CA PRO A 17 0.08 -12.85 13.31
C PRO A 17 0.46 -14.28 12.93
N ILE A 18 0.50 -14.60 11.65
CA ILE A 18 0.90 -15.93 11.16
C ILE A 18 2.34 -16.22 11.55
N MET A 19 3.23 -15.25 11.40
CA MET A 19 4.64 -15.40 11.78
C MET A 19 4.79 -15.70 13.29
N PHE A 20 4.03 -15.03 14.16
CA PHE A 20 4.04 -15.31 15.59
C PHE A 20 3.52 -16.71 15.92
N PHE A 21 2.50 -17.18 15.22
CA PHE A 21 1.97 -18.53 15.41
C PHE A 21 3.01 -19.62 15.07
N TRP A 22 3.82 -19.38 14.04
CA TRP A 22 4.91 -20.31 13.64
C TRP A 22 6.14 -20.21 14.54
N LEU A 23 6.35 -19.08 15.23
CA LEU A 23 7.46 -18.92 16.15
C LEU A 23 7.31 -19.75 17.44
N GLY A 24 6.08 -20.03 17.86
CA GLY A 24 5.79 -20.82 19.07
C GLY A 24 6.48 -22.18 19.10
N PRO A 25 6.26 -23.05 18.10
CA PRO A 25 6.92 -24.37 18.03
C PRO A 25 8.45 -24.30 17.95
N VAL A 26 8.99 -23.19 17.45
CA VAL A 26 10.44 -22.94 17.41
C VAL A 26 11.01 -22.82 18.82
N PHE A 27 10.36 -22.03 19.67
CA PHE A 27 10.77 -21.90 21.08
C PHE A 27 10.66 -23.21 21.84
N ASP A 28 9.61 -23.99 21.59
CA ASP A 28 9.43 -25.32 22.23
C ASP A 28 10.58 -26.26 21.84
N THR A 29 11.01 -26.25 20.58
CA THR A 29 12.12 -27.08 20.09
C THR A 29 13.45 -26.72 20.75
N PHE A 30 13.71 -25.46 21.01
CA PHE A 30 14.93 -25.03 21.74
C PHE A 30 14.92 -25.48 23.20
N THR A 31 13.75 -25.68 23.79
CA THR A 31 13.63 -26.05 25.19
C THR A 31 13.72 -27.57 25.37
N GLU A 32 13.26 -28.34 24.39
CA GLU A 32 13.10 -29.80 24.49
C GLU A 32 14.29 -30.59 23.93
N LYS A 33 15.01 -30.05 22.92
CA LYS A 33 16.15 -30.71 22.26
C LYS A 33 17.47 -30.31 22.91
N SER A 34 18.21 -31.31 23.36
CA SER A 34 19.48 -31.11 24.10
C SER A 34 20.73 -31.32 23.25
N THR A 35 20.63 -31.84 22.01
CA THR A 35 21.78 -32.15 21.18
C THR A 35 22.07 -31.03 20.17
N PRO A 36 23.33 -30.55 20.02
CA PRO A 36 23.69 -29.45 19.15
C PRO A 36 23.37 -29.71 17.67
N ASP A 37 23.49 -30.95 17.21
CA ASP A 37 23.25 -31.31 15.81
C ASP A 37 21.75 -31.25 15.45
N GLU A 38 20.88 -31.70 16.33
CA GLU A 38 19.42 -31.59 16.10
C GLU A 38 18.92 -30.15 16.12
N ILE A 39 19.54 -29.29 16.91
CA ILE A 39 19.25 -27.86 16.93
C ILE A 39 19.67 -27.19 15.60
N ALA A 40 20.80 -27.58 15.04
CA ALA A 40 21.29 -27.03 13.78
C ALA A 40 20.36 -27.35 12.60
N ASP A 41 19.84 -28.57 12.52
CA ASP A 41 18.89 -28.98 11.50
C ASP A 41 17.56 -28.19 11.59
N VAL A 42 17.03 -28.04 12.79
CA VAL A 42 15.80 -27.26 13.00
C VAL A 42 15.99 -25.79 12.66
N ILE A 43 17.14 -25.19 13.00
CA ILE A 43 17.45 -23.80 12.63
C ILE A 43 17.52 -23.65 11.10
N SER A 44 18.14 -24.62 10.41
CA SER A 44 18.21 -24.59 8.93
C SER A 44 16.82 -24.60 8.30
N ASP A 45 15.93 -25.46 8.75
CA ASP A 45 14.56 -25.55 8.25
C ASP A 45 13.78 -24.25 8.50
N ILE A 46 13.92 -23.68 9.69
CA ILE A 46 13.29 -22.40 10.04
C ILE A 46 13.82 -21.27 9.15
N CYS A 47 15.12 -21.21 8.92
CA CYS A 47 15.73 -20.22 8.04
C CYS A 47 15.18 -20.31 6.60
N LEU A 48 15.01 -21.52 6.08
CA LEU A 48 14.43 -21.74 4.75
C LEU A 48 12.98 -21.28 4.66
N ILE A 49 12.17 -21.59 5.68
CA ILE A 49 10.78 -21.16 5.75
C ILE A 49 10.69 -19.63 5.86
N MET A 50 11.52 -19.02 6.69
CA MET A 50 11.60 -17.56 6.83
C MET A 50 12.01 -16.87 5.52
N LEU A 51 12.97 -17.45 4.80
CA LEU A 51 13.39 -16.94 3.50
C LEU A 51 12.23 -17.00 2.48
N GLY A 52 11.51 -18.11 2.42
CA GLY A 52 10.34 -18.28 1.57
C GLY A 52 9.22 -17.26 1.88
N LEU A 53 8.94 -17.06 3.17
CA LEU A 53 7.99 -16.04 3.62
C LEU A 53 8.42 -14.63 3.24
N ALA A 54 9.69 -14.29 3.41
CA ALA A 54 10.23 -12.98 3.05
C ALA A 54 10.06 -12.67 1.57
N VAL A 55 10.35 -13.65 0.69
CA VAL A 55 10.12 -13.51 -0.76
C VAL A 55 8.64 -13.33 -1.07
N GLY A 56 7.77 -14.11 -0.44
CA GLY A 56 6.32 -13.98 -0.62
C GLY A 56 5.79 -12.61 -0.22
N VAL A 57 6.22 -12.08 0.93
CA VAL A 57 5.88 -10.73 1.42
C VAL A 57 6.39 -9.66 0.47
N PHE A 58 7.60 -9.82 -0.04
CA PHE A 58 8.18 -8.86 -0.97
C PHE A 58 7.35 -8.75 -2.25
N ILE A 59 6.97 -9.89 -2.84
CA ILE A 59 6.13 -9.93 -4.04
C ILE A 59 4.74 -9.33 -3.77
N ALA A 60 4.10 -9.71 -2.67
CA ALA A 60 2.78 -9.20 -2.29
C ALA A 60 2.82 -7.67 -2.09
N SER A 61 3.83 -7.14 -1.40
CA SER A 61 4.02 -5.71 -1.16
C SER A 61 4.28 -4.94 -2.45
N PHE A 62 5.02 -5.54 -3.40
CA PHE A 62 5.26 -4.93 -4.71
C PHE A 62 3.95 -4.75 -5.48
N PHE A 63 3.11 -5.78 -5.56
CA PHE A 63 1.82 -5.70 -6.21
C PHE A 63 0.87 -4.74 -5.51
N GLN A 64 0.85 -4.74 -4.18
CA GLN A 64 0.05 -3.83 -3.37
C GLN A 64 0.38 -2.37 -3.72
N ASN A 65 1.66 -1.99 -3.68
CA ASN A 65 2.10 -0.64 -4.01
C ASN A 65 1.75 -0.25 -5.44
N TRP A 66 1.94 -1.17 -6.40
CA TRP A 66 1.60 -0.91 -7.79
C TRP A 66 0.10 -0.64 -7.99
N PHE A 67 -0.77 -1.46 -7.40
CA PHE A 67 -2.22 -1.27 -7.50
C PHE A 67 -2.67 0.04 -6.83
N LEU A 68 -2.13 0.37 -5.66
CA LEU A 68 -2.43 1.62 -4.97
C LEU A 68 -1.99 2.84 -5.79
N MET A 69 -0.81 2.81 -6.39
CA MET A 69 -0.30 3.91 -7.21
C MET A 69 -1.15 4.15 -8.46
N LYS A 70 -1.58 3.06 -9.14
CA LYS A 70 -2.52 3.16 -10.26
C LYS A 70 -3.89 3.68 -9.84
N ALA A 71 -4.41 3.25 -8.70
CA ALA A 71 -5.68 3.72 -8.18
C ALA A 71 -5.62 5.21 -7.85
N SER A 72 -4.57 5.67 -7.17
CA SER A 72 -4.33 7.07 -6.83
C SER A 72 -4.30 7.96 -8.08
N SER A 73 -3.51 7.59 -9.09
CA SER A 73 -3.42 8.33 -10.35
C SER A 73 -4.78 8.42 -11.07
N SER A 74 -5.55 7.34 -11.10
CA SER A 74 -6.86 7.31 -11.74
C SER A 74 -7.88 8.19 -11.00
N ILE A 75 -7.85 8.20 -9.67
CA ILE A 75 -8.73 9.04 -8.84
C ILE A 75 -8.37 10.51 -9.04
N SER A 76 -7.10 10.87 -9.00
CA SER A 76 -6.62 12.25 -9.20
C SER A 76 -7.01 12.78 -10.58
N ALA A 77 -6.86 11.98 -11.64
CA ALA A 77 -7.29 12.37 -12.99
C ALA A 77 -8.81 12.61 -13.07
N LYS A 78 -9.61 11.76 -12.43
CA LYS A 78 -11.08 11.93 -12.38
C LYS A 78 -11.49 13.18 -11.60
N ILE A 79 -10.82 13.49 -10.51
CA ILE A 79 -11.07 14.70 -9.72
C ILE A 79 -10.75 15.93 -10.56
N LYS A 80 -9.56 15.98 -11.20
CA LYS A 80 -9.16 17.08 -12.09
C LYS A 80 -10.21 17.32 -13.20
N THR A 81 -10.65 16.25 -13.86
CA THR A 81 -11.64 16.33 -14.93
C THR A 81 -13.00 16.82 -14.43
N LYS A 82 -13.48 16.29 -13.29
CA LYS A 82 -14.76 16.73 -12.70
C LYS A 82 -14.71 18.19 -12.27
N TYR A 83 -13.62 18.61 -11.68
CA TYR A 83 -13.44 19.98 -11.23
C TYR A 83 -13.38 20.94 -12.42
N LEU A 84 -12.59 20.60 -13.44
CA LEU A 84 -12.52 21.38 -14.68
C LEU A 84 -13.89 21.52 -15.35
N LYS A 85 -14.66 20.40 -15.42
CA LYS A 85 -16.02 20.44 -15.96
C LYS A 85 -16.96 21.31 -15.14
N ALA A 86 -16.83 21.32 -13.82
CA ALA A 86 -17.63 22.17 -12.94
C ALA A 86 -17.29 23.66 -13.16
N ILE A 87 -16.03 23.99 -13.32
CA ILE A 87 -15.60 25.37 -13.63
C ILE A 87 -16.13 25.81 -15.00
N LEU A 88 -15.93 24.99 -16.04
CA LEU A 88 -16.39 25.33 -17.40
C LEU A 88 -17.92 25.47 -17.51
N ASN A 89 -18.66 24.95 -16.55
CA ASN A 89 -20.12 25.03 -16.51
C ASN A 89 -20.65 26.22 -15.68
N GLN A 90 -19.74 27.12 -15.22
CA GLN A 90 -20.10 28.33 -14.48
C GLN A 90 -20.51 29.44 -15.47
N GLU A 91 -21.33 30.39 -14.97
CA GLU A 91 -21.78 31.53 -15.74
C GLU A 91 -20.62 32.52 -16.05
N SER A 92 -20.69 33.23 -17.19
CA SER A 92 -19.67 34.17 -17.63
C SER A 92 -19.36 35.26 -16.59
N ALA A 93 -20.35 35.70 -15.82
CA ALA A 93 -20.19 36.69 -14.75
C ALA A 93 -19.27 36.22 -13.61
N TRP A 94 -19.18 34.93 -13.40
CA TRP A 94 -18.29 34.34 -12.39
C TRP A 94 -16.82 34.42 -12.80
N TYR A 95 -16.54 34.31 -14.13
CA TYR A 95 -15.18 34.43 -14.66
C TYR A 95 -14.62 35.84 -14.57
N ASP A 96 -15.45 36.86 -14.64
CA ASP A 96 -15.03 38.25 -14.53
C ASP A 96 -14.63 38.65 -13.10
N GLN A 97 -15.14 37.92 -12.11
CA GLN A 97 -14.84 38.17 -10.69
C GLN A 97 -13.73 37.29 -10.11
N THR A 98 -13.32 36.23 -10.83
CA THR A 98 -12.40 35.25 -10.31
C THR A 98 -11.15 35.13 -11.17
N ASN A 99 -9.98 35.23 -10.55
CA ASN A 99 -8.70 35.06 -11.25
C ASN A 99 -8.49 33.57 -11.61
N TYR A 100 -8.89 33.20 -12.85
CA TYR A 100 -8.83 31.80 -13.35
C TYR A 100 -7.40 31.23 -13.38
N LEU A 101 -6.36 32.07 -13.49
CA LEU A 101 -4.96 31.63 -13.48
C LEU A 101 -4.55 31.14 -12.09
N GLU A 102 -4.95 31.85 -11.05
CA GLU A 102 -4.71 31.43 -9.68
C GLU A 102 -5.48 30.16 -9.33
N MET A 103 -6.69 30.02 -9.84
CA MET A 103 -7.54 28.86 -9.61
C MET A 103 -6.97 27.58 -10.24
N SER A 104 -6.43 27.66 -11.44
CA SER A 104 -5.82 26.48 -12.10
C SER A 104 -4.60 25.97 -11.32
N SER A 105 -3.77 26.87 -10.80
CA SER A 105 -2.62 26.51 -9.98
C SER A 105 -3.04 25.92 -8.62
N ARG A 106 -4.10 26.44 -8.03
CA ARG A 106 -4.68 25.94 -6.78
C ARG A 106 -5.25 24.53 -6.93
N ILE A 107 -5.98 24.26 -8.02
CA ILE A 107 -6.51 22.93 -8.34
C ILE A 107 -5.40 21.90 -8.48
N ALA A 108 -4.33 22.25 -9.18
CA ALA A 108 -3.18 21.37 -9.34
C ALA A 108 -2.58 21.01 -7.98
N LYS A 109 -2.33 22.01 -7.14
CA LYS A 109 -1.74 21.84 -5.81
C LYS A 109 -2.62 21.02 -4.87
N GLU A 110 -3.92 21.29 -4.83
CA GLU A 110 -4.86 20.55 -3.97
C GLU A 110 -5.06 19.10 -4.45
N THR A 111 -5.09 18.89 -5.78
CA THR A 111 -5.22 17.54 -6.33
C THR A 111 -3.94 16.71 -6.12
N ASP A 112 -2.78 17.34 -6.19
CA ASP A 112 -1.51 16.66 -5.90
C ASP A 112 -1.41 16.32 -4.39
N ALA A 113 -1.89 17.19 -3.50
CA ALA A 113 -1.99 16.88 -2.08
C ALA A 113 -2.93 15.69 -1.79
N ILE A 114 -4.05 15.58 -2.51
CA ILE A 114 -4.96 14.41 -2.41
C ILE A 114 -4.27 13.15 -2.95
N ALA A 115 -3.55 13.25 -4.07
CA ALA A 115 -2.80 12.13 -4.64
C ALA A 115 -1.73 11.62 -3.68
N ASP A 116 -0.99 12.52 -3.04
CA ASP A 116 0.01 12.19 -2.03
C ASP A 116 -0.63 11.56 -0.77
N GLY A 117 -1.79 12.02 -0.36
CA GLY A 117 -2.54 11.45 0.78
C GLY A 117 -3.07 10.03 0.53
N ILE A 118 -3.43 9.71 -0.71
CA ILE A 118 -3.98 8.39 -1.07
C ILE A 118 -2.89 7.39 -1.47
N GLY A 119 -1.79 7.85 -2.08
CA GLY A 119 -0.82 6.97 -2.73
C GLY A 119 0.58 6.93 -2.13
N ARG A 120 0.90 7.83 -1.21
CA ARG A 120 2.28 8.05 -0.78
C ARG A 120 2.35 8.41 0.71
N LYS A 121 2.15 7.42 1.50
CA LYS A 121 2.63 7.42 2.90
C LYS A 121 3.22 6.08 3.23
#